data_cf8f2db8626eafa75f753c5b52609c7b
#
_entry.id   cf8f2db8626eafa75f753c5b52609c7b
#
_cell.length_a   1.000
_cell.length_b   1.000
_cell.length_c   1.000
_cell.angle_alpha   90.00
_cell.angle_beta   90.00
_cell.angle_gamma   90.00
#
_symmetry.space_group_name_H-M   'P 1'
#
loop_
_entity.id
_entity.type
_entity.pdbx_description
1 polymer ?
#
loop_
_entity_poly.entity_id
_entity_poly.type
_entity_poly.pdbx_seq_one_letter_code
_entity_poly.pdbx_strand_id
1 'polypeptide(L)'
;METRVLAVPGTWEKPGGLLEGVTSNLDPAHFTVTWIHYPATFALPMSYEESKKVAVERLREEWARDTKAPIVLLGYSQGADAVGDFAREVAGHPRLKVVALVADPWKPRGPGIGGAKLLGHGVCGERHIPGAHVLHCAIPGDVVCDAHPSSLWRLTADLTQSASLDLPRWGVAVLKTVLDPRVQLLDDTPTSQRLWGALSTIPELWRYVGGAHTAYARRRVPRGGRTYTQELARLIAHAADR
;
A
#
# COMPACT_ATOMS: atom_id res chain seq x y z
N MET A 1 -17.67 -17.55 -15.13
CA MET A 1 -17.65 -17.75 -13.67
C MET A 1 -17.33 -16.40 -13.07
N GLU A 2 -18.09 -16.00 -12.06
CA GLU A 2 -17.94 -14.69 -11.42
C GLU A 2 -16.63 -14.63 -10.62
N THR A 3 -15.88 -13.53 -10.75
CA THR A 3 -14.60 -13.33 -10.05
C THR A 3 -14.85 -12.59 -8.74
N ARG A 4 -14.40 -13.14 -7.63
CA ARG A 4 -14.49 -12.47 -6.32
C ARG A 4 -13.33 -11.51 -6.12
N VAL A 5 -13.62 -10.30 -5.71
CA VAL A 5 -12.62 -9.29 -5.30
C VAL A 5 -12.62 -9.20 -3.78
N LEU A 6 -11.56 -9.64 -3.13
CA LEU A 6 -11.37 -9.47 -1.70
C LEU A 6 -10.67 -8.13 -1.46
N ALA A 7 -11.43 -7.13 -0.99
CA ALA A 7 -10.98 -5.75 -0.86
C ALA A 7 -10.68 -5.40 0.61
N VAL A 8 -9.44 -4.96 0.87
CA VAL A 8 -8.95 -4.61 2.21
C VAL A 8 -8.69 -3.10 2.26
N PRO A 9 -9.49 -2.31 3.00
CA PRO A 9 -9.33 -0.87 3.12
C PRO A 9 -8.04 -0.49 3.86
N GLY A 10 -7.69 0.80 3.80
CA GLY A 10 -6.55 1.36 4.51
C GLY A 10 -6.82 1.64 5.99
N THR A 11 -5.81 2.16 6.69
CA THR A 11 -5.89 2.57 8.09
C THR A 11 -7.02 3.58 8.28
N TRP A 12 -7.87 3.34 9.30
CA TRP A 12 -9.06 4.13 9.66
C TRP A 12 -10.12 4.26 8.56
N GLU A 13 -9.97 3.58 7.44
CA GLU A 13 -11.03 3.53 6.45
C GLU A 13 -12.11 2.49 6.81
N LYS A 14 -13.33 2.81 6.42
CA LYS A 14 -14.45 1.85 6.38
C LYS A 14 -14.48 1.18 5.01
N PRO A 15 -15.21 0.05 4.86
CA PRO A 15 -15.55 -0.50 3.55
C PRO A 15 -16.04 0.57 2.58
N GLY A 16 -15.54 0.58 1.36
CA GLY A 16 -15.66 1.68 0.41
C GLY A 16 -14.37 2.49 0.37
N GLY A 17 -14.31 3.59 1.05
CA GLY A 17 -13.14 4.44 1.14
C GLY A 17 -12.49 4.74 -0.23
N LEU A 18 -11.16 4.78 -0.26
CA LEU A 18 -10.43 5.04 -1.51
C LEU A 18 -10.65 3.92 -2.56
N LEU A 19 -10.76 2.67 -2.10
CA LEU A 19 -10.90 1.52 -2.99
C LEU A 19 -12.26 1.47 -3.71
N GLU A 20 -13.27 2.22 -3.26
CA GLU A 20 -14.53 2.37 -4.00
C GLU A 20 -14.28 2.94 -5.39
N GLY A 21 -13.29 3.82 -5.54
CA GLY A 21 -12.86 4.32 -6.84
C GLY A 21 -12.31 3.24 -7.79
N VAL A 22 -11.92 2.07 -7.27
CA VAL A 22 -11.58 0.88 -8.07
C VAL A 22 -12.80 0.01 -8.28
N THR A 23 -13.46 -0.40 -7.19
CA THR A 23 -14.53 -1.40 -7.21
C THR A 23 -15.77 -0.95 -7.96
N SER A 24 -16.12 0.35 -7.93
CA SER A 24 -17.23 0.92 -8.69
C SER A 24 -16.97 0.98 -10.21
N ASN A 25 -15.72 0.81 -10.65
CA ASN A 25 -15.35 0.74 -12.06
C ASN A 25 -15.15 -0.71 -12.56
N LEU A 26 -15.43 -1.72 -11.74
CA LEU A 26 -15.50 -3.12 -12.14
C LEU A 26 -16.94 -3.46 -12.56
N ASP A 27 -17.09 -4.27 -13.60
CA ASP A 27 -18.41 -4.69 -14.08
C ASP A 27 -19.05 -5.66 -13.05
N PRO A 28 -20.20 -5.32 -12.45
CA PRO A 28 -20.86 -6.16 -11.46
C PRO A 28 -21.43 -7.46 -12.05
N ALA A 29 -21.52 -7.59 -13.38
CA ALA A 29 -21.87 -8.86 -14.03
C ALA A 29 -20.73 -9.89 -13.99
N HIS A 30 -19.49 -9.44 -13.77
CA HIS A 30 -18.29 -10.26 -13.78
C HIS A 30 -17.55 -10.30 -12.44
N PHE A 31 -17.77 -9.30 -11.58
CA PHE A 31 -17.06 -9.14 -10.34
C PHE A 31 -17.97 -8.94 -9.13
N THR A 32 -17.78 -9.76 -8.09
CA THR A 32 -18.43 -9.56 -6.78
C THR A 32 -17.40 -9.09 -5.77
N VAL A 33 -17.66 -7.97 -5.09
CA VAL A 33 -16.75 -7.38 -4.11
C VAL A 33 -17.11 -7.85 -2.70
N THR A 34 -16.13 -8.44 -2.02
CA THR A 34 -16.21 -8.78 -0.59
C THR A 34 -15.25 -7.86 0.16
N TRP A 35 -15.79 -7.00 1.02
CA TRP A 35 -15.01 -6.14 1.89
C TRP A 35 -14.52 -6.90 3.11
N ILE A 36 -13.21 -6.84 3.35
CA ILE A 36 -12.59 -7.44 4.52
C ILE A 36 -12.70 -6.47 5.70
N HIS A 37 -13.46 -6.88 6.69
CA HIS A 37 -13.64 -6.12 7.93
C HIS A 37 -12.54 -6.48 8.93
N TYR A 38 -11.74 -5.51 9.32
CA TYR A 38 -10.70 -5.63 10.32
C TYR A 38 -10.59 -4.30 11.11
N PRO A 39 -9.87 -4.23 12.23
CA PRO A 39 -9.81 -3.01 13.04
C PRO A 39 -9.29 -1.79 12.30
N ALA A 40 -8.42 -1.96 11.30
CA ALA A 40 -7.83 -0.88 10.49
C ALA A 40 -7.17 0.22 11.35
N THR A 41 -6.61 -0.18 12.50
CA THR A 41 -5.98 0.72 13.47
C THR A 41 -4.48 0.79 13.23
N PHE A 42 -3.89 1.90 13.66
CA PHE A 42 -2.44 2.10 13.59
C PHE A 42 -1.79 2.06 14.98
N ALA A 43 -2.59 2.31 16.02
CA ALA A 43 -2.06 2.54 17.36
C ALA A 43 -2.94 2.05 18.49
N LEU A 44 -4.13 2.58 18.58
CA LEU A 44 -5.11 2.27 19.60
C LEU A 44 -6.47 2.04 18.93
N PRO A 45 -7.25 1.09 19.39
CA PRO A 45 -7.01 0.18 20.54
C PRO A 45 -6.06 -0.99 20.23
N MET A 46 -5.56 -1.13 18.99
CA MET A 46 -4.72 -2.24 18.54
C MET A 46 -3.56 -1.71 17.70
N SER A 47 -2.37 -2.28 17.83
CA SER A 47 -1.20 -1.91 17.04
C SER A 47 -1.40 -2.17 15.54
N TYR A 48 -0.57 -1.54 14.69
CA TYR A 48 -0.58 -1.77 13.24
C TYR A 48 -0.44 -3.26 12.90
N GLU A 49 0.55 -3.92 13.50
CA GLU A 49 0.84 -5.33 13.24
C GLU A 49 -0.29 -6.28 13.69
N GLU A 50 -0.88 -6.03 14.85
CA GLU A 50 -2.02 -6.82 15.32
C GLU A 50 -3.24 -6.62 14.41
N SER A 51 -3.52 -5.37 14.03
CA SER A 51 -4.60 -5.02 13.10
C SER A 51 -4.39 -5.69 11.75
N LYS A 52 -3.16 -5.65 11.20
CA LYS A 52 -2.78 -6.33 9.96
C LYS A 52 -2.97 -7.84 10.05
N LYS A 53 -2.55 -8.49 11.14
CA LYS A 53 -2.75 -9.92 11.37
C LYS A 53 -4.22 -10.31 11.31
N VAL A 54 -5.11 -9.51 11.89
CA VAL A 54 -6.56 -9.74 11.80
C VAL A 54 -7.02 -9.67 10.34
N ALA A 55 -6.54 -8.70 9.55
CA ALA A 55 -6.88 -8.61 8.13
C ALA A 55 -6.44 -9.85 7.34
N VAL A 56 -5.21 -10.33 7.58
CA VAL A 56 -4.69 -11.56 6.95
C VAL A 56 -5.53 -12.78 7.32
N GLU A 57 -5.94 -12.92 8.59
CA GLU A 57 -6.79 -14.02 9.02
C GLU A 57 -8.16 -13.99 8.34
N ARG A 58 -8.77 -12.80 8.24
CA ARG A 58 -10.04 -12.62 7.52
C ARG A 58 -9.90 -12.94 6.02
N LEU A 59 -8.77 -12.63 5.41
CA LEU A 59 -8.49 -13.03 4.02
C LEU A 59 -8.42 -14.55 3.88
N ARG A 60 -7.79 -15.28 4.82
CA ARG A 60 -7.76 -16.75 4.84
C ARG A 60 -9.15 -17.34 4.96
N GLU A 61 -10.00 -16.79 5.85
CA GLU A 61 -11.38 -17.22 6.03
C GLU A 61 -12.18 -17.04 4.72
N GLU A 62 -12.09 -15.86 4.08
CA GLU A 62 -12.80 -15.57 2.84
C GLU A 62 -12.29 -16.40 1.65
N TRP A 63 -10.99 -16.67 1.61
CA TRP A 63 -10.39 -17.56 0.62
C TRP A 63 -10.91 -19.00 0.74
N ALA A 64 -11.11 -19.48 1.96
CA ALA A 64 -11.57 -20.84 2.24
C ALA A 64 -13.09 -21.02 2.00
N ARG A 65 -13.91 -19.96 2.05
CA ARG A 65 -15.37 -20.04 1.88
C ARG A 65 -15.81 -20.58 0.53
N ASP A 66 -15.09 -20.23 -0.53
CA ASP A 66 -15.37 -20.70 -1.88
C ASP A 66 -14.08 -21.23 -2.49
N THR A 67 -14.05 -22.51 -2.82
CA THR A 67 -12.86 -23.19 -3.34
C THR A 67 -12.77 -23.17 -4.86
N LYS A 68 -13.75 -22.59 -5.57
CA LYS A 68 -13.85 -22.63 -7.04
C LYS A 68 -13.69 -21.27 -7.70
N ALA A 69 -14.26 -20.21 -7.13
CA ALA A 69 -14.28 -18.89 -7.75
C ALA A 69 -12.87 -18.34 -7.97
N PRO A 70 -12.60 -17.73 -9.13
CA PRO A 70 -11.40 -16.91 -9.33
C PRO A 70 -11.36 -15.75 -8.34
N ILE A 71 -10.17 -15.37 -7.88
CA ILE A 71 -10.01 -14.34 -6.85
C ILE A 71 -9.03 -13.26 -7.31
N VAL A 72 -9.44 -12.02 -7.11
CA VAL A 72 -8.61 -10.83 -7.12
C VAL A 72 -8.41 -10.38 -5.68
N LEU A 73 -7.17 -10.17 -5.27
CA LEU A 73 -6.81 -9.56 -3.99
C LEU A 73 -6.57 -8.07 -4.23
N LEU A 74 -7.28 -7.20 -3.51
CA LEU A 74 -7.19 -5.75 -3.63
C LEU A 74 -6.94 -5.13 -2.26
N GLY A 75 -5.87 -4.33 -2.12
CA GLY A 75 -5.55 -3.67 -0.85
C GLY A 75 -5.07 -2.25 -1.02
N TYR A 76 -5.31 -1.41 0.00
CA TYR A 76 -4.82 -0.04 0.06
C TYR A 76 -4.05 0.21 1.36
N SER A 77 -2.84 0.79 1.26
CA SER A 77 -2.02 1.20 2.42
C SER A 77 -1.79 0.01 3.39
N GLN A 78 -2.24 0.05 4.65
CA GLN A 78 -2.21 -1.08 5.57
C GLN A 78 -2.93 -2.32 4.99
N GLY A 79 -4.02 -2.12 4.27
CA GLY A 79 -4.70 -3.20 3.56
C GLY A 79 -3.86 -3.79 2.43
N ALA A 80 -3.03 -2.99 1.74
CA ALA A 80 -2.09 -3.49 0.75
C ALA A 80 -0.97 -4.32 1.39
N ASP A 81 -0.53 -3.93 2.60
CA ASP A 81 0.43 -4.73 3.38
C ASP A 81 -0.16 -6.10 3.74
N ALA A 82 -1.37 -6.14 4.30
CA ALA A 82 -2.05 -7.39 4.64
C ALA A 82 -2.30 -8.28 3.41
N VAL A 83 -2.78 -7.69 2.31
CA VAL A 83 -2.99 -8.39 1.03
C VAL A 83 -1.69 -8.96 0.50
N GLY A 84 -0.60 -8.21 0.55
CA GLY A 84 0.68 -8.67 0.05
C GLY A 84 1.26 -9.83 0.88
N ASP A 85 1.07 -9.83 2.20
CA ASP A 85 1.48 -10.94 3.06
C ASP A 85 0.66 -12.19 2.73
N PHE A 86 -0.67 -12.08 2.66
CA PHE A 86 -1.54 -13.20 2.31
C PHE A 86 -1.29 -13.70 0.88
N ALA A 87 -1.06 -12.82 -0.08
CA ALA A 87 -0.78 -13.19 -1.46
C ALA A 87 0.47 -14.09 -1.60
N ARG A 88 1.46 -13.96 -0.72
CA ARG A 88 2.64 -14.87 -0.69
C ARG A 88 2.27 -16.29 -0.27
N GLU A 89 1.23 -16.45 0.56
CA GLU A 89 0.76 -17.77 1.00
C GLU A 89 0.03 -18.51 -0.12
N VAL A 90 -0.65 -17.78 -1.00
CA VAL A 90 -1.48 -18.35 -2.08
C VAL A 90 -0.90 -18.14 -3.48
N ALA A 91 0.33 -17.63 -3.56
CA ALA A 91 1.01 -17.40 -4.84
C ALA A 91 1.12 -18.69 -5.66
N GLY A 92 0.88 -18.60 -6.97
CA GLY A 92 0.85 -19.76 -7.87
C GLY A 92 -0.44 -20.58 -7.83
N HIS A 93 -1.36 -20.30 -6.92
CA HIS A 93 -2.66 -20.99 -6.91
C HIS A 93 -3.52 -20.56 -8.11
N PRO A 94 -4.14 -21.49 -8.87
CA PRO A 94 -4.83 -21.18 -10.15
C PRO A 94 -6.04 -20.25 -9.98
N ARG A 95 -6.62 -20.15 -8.78
CA ARG A 95 -7.70 -19.19 -8.50
C ARG A 95 -7.21 -17.77 -8.32
N LEU A 96 -5.95 -17.55 -7.93
CA LEU A 96 -5.40 -16.22 -7.76
C LEU A 96 -5.13 -15.60 -9.15
N LYS A 97 -5.99 -14.68 -9.56
CA LYS A 97 -5.85 -14.02 -10.86
C LYS A 97 -4.96 -12.79 -10.79
N VAL A 98 -5.18 -11.94 -9.80
CA VAL A 98 -4.49 -10.64 -9.67
C VAL A 98 -4.29 -10.29 -8.20
N VAL A 99 -3.16 -9.70 -7.90
CA VAL A 99 -2.86 -8.99 -6.64
C VAL A 99 -2.71 -7.51 -6.97
N ALA A 100 -3.67 -6.70 -6.55
CA ALA A 100 -3.71 -5.27 -6.81
C ALA A 100 -3.41 -4.48 -5.53
N LEU A 101 -2.27 -3.80 -5.49
CA LEU A 101 -1.73 -3.13 -4.31
C LEU A 101 -1.68 -1.62 -4.55
N VAL A 102 -2.50 -0.87 -3.83
CA VAL A 102 -2.57 0.60 -3.87
C VAL A 102 -1.77 1.14 -2.69
N ALA A 103 -0.79 2.01 -2.96
CA ALA A 103 0.08 2.59 -1.94
C ALA A 103 0.74 1.51 -1.03
N ASP A 104 1.27 0.46 -1.62
CA ASP A 104 1.89 -0.64 -0.88
C ASP A 104 3.16 -0.17 -0.15
N PRO A 105 3.22 -0.28 1.20
CA PRO A 105 4.41 0.09 1.96
C PRO A 105 5.63 -0.81 1.69
N TRP A 106 5.44 -1.94 1.03
CA TRP A 106 6.48 -2.88 0.60
C TRP A 106 6.68 -2.93 -0.92
N LYS A 107 6.20 -1.92 -1.64
CA LYS A 107 6.32 -1.89 -3.10
C LYS A 107 7.78 -2.00 -3.54
N PRO A 108 8.16 -3.00 -4.38
CA PRO A 108 9.51 -3.10 -4.90
C PRO A 108 9.84 -1.95 -5.84
N ARG A 109 11.13 -1.74 -6.09
CA ARG A 109 11.60 -0.79 -7.12
C ARG A 109 10.98 -1.08 -8.47
N GLY A 110 10.85 -0.06 -9.29
CA GLY A 110 10.28 -0.17 -10.62
C GLY A 110 9.03 0.68 -10.81
N PRO A 111 8.49 0.70 -12.03
CA PRO A 111 7.37 1.57 -12.37
C PRO A 111 6.08 1.17 -11.64
N GLY A 112 5.21 2.14 -11.45
CA GLY A 112 3.80 1.92 -11.13
C GLY A 112 2.95 1.72 -12.39
N ILE A 113 1.67 1.39 -12.20
CA ILE A 113 0.70 1.29 -13.30
C ILE A 113 0.63 2.60 -14.10
N GLY A 114 0.18 2.50 -15.36
CA GLY A 114 0.04 3.66 -16.24
C GLY A 114 1.35 4.36 -16.59
N GLY A 115 2.50 3.69 -16.39
CA GLY A 115 3.84 4.22 -16.69
C GLY A 115 4.34 5.26 -15.69
N ALA A 116 3.83 5.25 -14.46
CA ALA A 116 4.31 6.13 -13.39
C ALA A 116 5.78 5.84 -13.08
N LYS A 117 6.62 6.86 -13.21
CA LYS A 117 8.03 6.82 -12.85
C LYS A 117 8.17 7.13 -11.37
N LEU A 118 8.67 6.17 -10.61
CA LEU A 118 8.89 6.28 -9.17
C LEU A 118 10.39 6.43 -8.90
N LEU A 119 10.74 7.17 -7.86
CA LEU A 119 12.13 7.44 -7.48
C LEU A 119 12.66 6.45 -6.45
N GLY A 120 11.74 5.78 -5.75
CA GLY A 120 12.04 4.91 -4.63
C GLY A 120 11.28 3.59 -4.67
N HIS A 121 11.03 3.08 -3.50
CA HIS A 121 10.31 1.83 -3.21
C HIS A 121 9.48 2.02 -1.93
N GLY A 122 8.74 1.00 -1.51
CA GLY A 122 7.93 1.04 -0.32
C GLY A 122 8.71 1.47 0.93
N VAL A 123 8.10 2.24 1.81
CA VAL A 123 8.75 2.80 3.00
C VAL A 123 9.26 1.72 3.96
N CYS A 124 8.58 0.57 4.02
CA CYS A 124 8.97 -0.59 4.83
C CYS A 124 10.00 -1.51 4.14
N GLY A 125 10.27 -1.31 2.85
CA GLY A 125 11.20 -2.15 2.09
C GLY A 125 10.63 -2.62 0.76
N GLU A 126 11.07 -3.80 0.32
CA GLU A 126 10.67 -4.40 -0.95
C GLU A 126 10.12 -5.81 -0.73
N ARG A 127 8.91 -6.07 -1.23
CA ARG A 127 8.27 -7.39 -1.20
C ARG A 127 8.00 -7.88 -2.62
N HIS A 128 8.54 -9.04 -2.95
CA HIS A 128 8.22 -9.74 -4.18
C HIS A 128 7.26 -10.89 -3.89
N ILE A 129 6.32 -11.14 -4.81
CA ILE A 129 5.33 -12.21 -4.73
C ILE A 129 5.49 -13.10 -5.98
N PRO A 130 6.51 -13.99 -6.01
CA PRO A 130 6.76 -14.87 -7.14
C PRO A 130 5.56 -15.77 -7.42
N GLY A 131 5.20 -15.93 -8.70
CA GLY A 131 4.06 -16.76 -9.10
C GLY A 131 2.70 -16.04 -9.07
N ALA A 132 2.67 -14.75 -8.73
CA ALA A 132 1.45 -13.94 -8.79
C ALA A 132 1.56 -12.82 -9.83
N HIS A 133 0.44 -12.47 -10.47
CA HIS A 133 0.33 -11.27 -11.29
C HIS A 133 0.07 -10.06 -10.38
N VAL A 134 1.08 -9.24 -10.13
CA VAL A 134 1.00 -8.10 -9.20
C VAL A 134 0.88 -6.79 -9.95
N LEU A 135 -0.11 -5.97 -9.59
CA LEU A 135 -0.33 -4.62 -10.07
C LEU A 135 -0.03 -3.61 -8.96
N HIS A 136 1.07 -2.87 -9.08
CA HIS A 136 1.43 -1.81 -8.13
C HIS A 136 0.85 -0.48 -8.57
N CYS A 137 -0.23 -0.05 -7.91
CA CYS A 137 -0.83 1.27 -8.08
C CYS A 137 -0.14 2.25 -7.13
N ALA A 138 0.81 3.01 -7.68
CA ALA A 138 1.66 3.91 -6.91
C ALA A 138 1.75 5.28 -7.58
N ILE A 139 1.52 6.34 -6.80
CA ILE A 139 1.65 7.74 -7.25
C ILE A 139 3.07 8.23 -6.95
N PRO A 140 3.76 8.89 -7.92
CA PRO A 140 5.04 9.54 -7.66
C PRO A 140 4.95 10.54 -6.49
N GLY A 141 5.80 10.33 -5.48
CA GLY A 141 5.88 11.14 -4.29
C GLY A 141 4.92 10.77 -3.16
N ASP A 142 4.17 9.68 -3.29
CA ASP A 142 3.53 9.04 -2.12
C ASP A 142 4.59 8.26 -1.36
N VAL A 143 5.05 8.80 -0.23
CA VAL A 143 6.16 8.26 0.56
C VAL A 143 5.91 6.83 1.04
N VAL A 144 4.65 6.40 1.15
CA VAL A 144 4.33 5.04 1.59
C VAL A 144 4.83 4.02 0.56
N CYS A 145 4.71 4.30 -0.74
CA CYS A 145 5.08 3.37 -1.82
C CYS A 145 6.20 3.89 -2.74
N ASP A 146 6.67 5.14 -2.56
CA ASP A 146 7.72 5.78 -3.34
C ASP A 146 8.68 6.58 -2.44
N ALA A 147 9.14 5.98 -1.34
CA ALA A 147 10.14 6.57 -0.47
C ALA A 147 11.52 6.52 -1.10
N HIS A 148 12.25 7.66 -1.10
CA HIS A 148 13.63 7.69 -1.57
C HIS A 148 14.50 6.69 -0.79
N PRO A 149 15.50 6.02 -1.40
CA PRO A 149 16.35 5.05 -0.69
C PRO A 149 17.02 5.58 0.58
N SER A 150 17.37 6.88 0.60
CA SER A 150 17.96 7.55 1.76
C SER A 150 16.95 8.28 2.64
N SER A 151 15.65 8.07 2.45
CA SER A 151 14.62 8.74 3.24
C SER A 151 14.65 8.30 4.71
N LEU A 152 14.59 9.27 5.61
CA LEU A 152 14.50 9.01 7.05
C LEU A 152 13.15 8.42 7.47
N TRP A 153 12.14 8.47 6.60
CA TRP A 153 10.87 7.77 6.81
C TRP A 153 11.05 6.26 6.99
N ARG A 154 12.11 5.68 6.41
CA ARG A 154 12.45 4.25 6.55
C ARG A 154 12.84 3.88 7.98
N LEU A 155 13.66 4.73 8.63
CA LEU A 155 14.05 4.52 10.03
C LEU A 155 12.85 4.55 10.98
N THR A 156 11.84 5.34 10.64
CA THR A 156 10.65 5.46 11.48
C THR A 156 9.61 4.39 11.15
N ALA A 157 9.59 3.83 9.95
CA ALA A 157 8.70 2.73 9.59
C ALA A 157 8.97 1.49 10.46
N ASP A 158 10.23 1.14 10.69
CA ASP A 158 10.62 0.03 11.57
C ASP A 158 10.18 0.25 13.03
N LEU A 159 10.28 1.50 13.51
CA LEU A 159 9.84 1.86 14.87
C LEU A 159 8.32 1.90 15.00
N THR A 160 7.60 2.23 13.93
CA THR A 160 6.13 2.41 13.96
C THR A 160 5.35 1.14 13.68
N GLN A 161 5.96 0.11 13.11
CA GLN A 161 5.33 -1.22 13.01
C GLN A 161 4.97 -1.78 14.40
N SER A 162 5.75 -1.43 15.42
CA SER A 162 5.54 -1.84 16.81
C SER A 162 4.98 -0.74 17.72
N ALA A 163 4.93 0.51 17.28
CA ALA A 163 4.51 1.67 18.09
C ALA A 163 3.26 2.35 17.55
N SER A 164 2.53 2.96 18.45
CA SER A 164 1.22 3.58 18.25
C SER A 164 1.32 5.08 17.99
N LEU A 165 1.39 5.54 16.74
CA LEU A 165 1.39 6.96 16.40
C LEU A 165 0.39 7.32 15.28
N ASP A 166 -0.34 8.42 15.52
CA ASP A 166 -1.21 9.09 14.55
C ASP A 166 -0.37 9.65 13.38
N LEU A 167 -0.67 9.27 12.14
CA LEU A 167 0.11 9.61 10.95
C LEU A 167 0.44 11.11 10.75
N PRO A 168 -0.48 12.08 10.99
CA PRO A 168 -0.13 13.50 11.00
C PRO A 168 0.81 13.91 12.14
N ARG A 169 0.60 13.35 13.33
CA ARG A 169 1.50 13.55 14.48
C ARG A 169 2.83 12.83 14.30
N TRP A 170 2.81 11.69 13.60
CA TRP A 170 4.00 10.95 13.25
C TRP A 170 4.91 11.74 12.30
N GLY A 171 4.39 12.39 11.25
CA GLY A 171 5.17 13.28 10.39
C GLY A 171 5.87 14.40 11.18
N VAL A 172 5.16 15.00 12.15
CA VAL A 172 5.74 15.99 13.06
C VAL A 172 6.75 15.36 14.03
N ALA A 173 6.51 14.14 14.51
CA ALA A 173 7.42 13.42 15.39
C ALA A 173 8.70 13.02 14.65
N VAL A 174 8.61 12.54 13.39
CA VAL A 174 9.76 12.29 12.51
C VAL A 174 10.58 13.54 12.32
N LEU A 175 9.95 14.66 11.99
CA LEU A 175 10.65 15.93 11.80
C LEU A 175 11.37 16.36 13.08
N LYS A 176 10.73 16.23 14.24
CA LYS A 176 11.35 16.51 15.54
C LYS A 176 12.53 15.56 15.83
N THR A 177 12.38 14.26 15.54
CA THR A 177 13.44 13.27 15.73
C THR A 177 14.64 13.54 14.81
N VAL A 178 14.37 13.88 13.54
CA VAL A 178 15.41 14.27 12.57
C VAL A 178 16.16 15.53 12.99
N LEU A 179 15.45 16.46 13.62
CA LEU A 179 16.02 17.73 14.09
C LEU A 179 16.61 17.64 15.52
N ASP A 180 16.42 16.49 16.22
CA ASP A 180 16.98 16.31 17.57
C ASP A 180 18.47 15.96 17.48
N PRO A 181 19.35 16.82 18.03
CA PRO A 181 20.81 16.56 18.04
C PRO A 181 21.20 15.26 18.75
N ARG A 182 20.34 14.72 19.62
CA ARG A 182 20.62 13.50 20.40
C ARG A 182 20.52 12.23 19.56
N VAL A 183 19.65 12.21 18.55
CA VAL A 183 19.52 11.09 17.60
C VAL A 183 20.74 10.99 16.70
N GLN A 184 21.45 12.10 16.50
CA GLN A 184 22.67 12.17 15.69
C GLN A 184 23.87 11.42 16.32
N LEU A 185 23.80 11.08 17.61
CA LEU A 185 24.90 10.45 18.35
C LEU A 185 24.85 8.91 18.37
N LEU A 186 23.80 8.28 17.84
CA LEU A 186 23.54 6.84 17.96
C LEU A 186 23.79 6.03 16.68
N ASP A 187 24.24 6.67 15.60
CA ASP A 187 24.37 6.01 14.29
C ASP A 187 25.68 6.37 13.61
N ASP A 188 26.45 5.36 13.17
CA ASP A 188 27.72 5.48 12.44
C ASP A 188 27.57 5.88 10.95
N THR A 189 26.38 6.31 10.53
CA THR A 189 26.13 6.72 9.15
C THR A 189 26.93 7.99 8.78
N PRO A 190 27.61 8.04 7.62
CA PRO A 190 28.35 9.22 7.20
C PRO A 190 27.47 10.47 7.14
N THR A 191 27.99 11.61 7.61
CA THR A 191 27.28 12.91 7.69
C THR A 191 26.67 13.33 6.34
N SER A 192 27.31 12.99 5.22
CA SER A 192 26.80 13.27 3.88
C SER A 192 25.53 12.49 3.58
N GLN A 193 25.44 11.21 3.97
CA GLN A 193 24.22 10.40 3.77
C GLN A 193 23.08 10.90 4.66
N ARG A 194 23.37 11.35 5.89
CA ARG A 194 22.37 11.95 6.80
C ARG A 194 21.80 13.23 6.23
N LEU A 195 22.67 14.11 5.69
CA LEU A 195 22.23 15.34 5.06
C LEU A 195 21.35 15.07 3.84
N TRP A 196 21.73 14.15 2.98
CA TRP A 196 20.89 13.72 1.85
C TRP A 196 19.57 13.09 2.30
N GLY A 197 19.59 12.27 3.36
CA GLY A 197 18.39 11.72 3.98
C GLY A 197 17.43 12.79 4.49
N ALA A 198 17.94 13.80 5.20
CA ALA A 198 17.15 14.93 5.68
C ALA A 198 16.59 15.76 4.51
N LEU A 199 17.41 16.07 3.51
CA LEU A 199 16.99 16.85 2.35
C LEU A 199 15.93 16.13 1.50
N SER A 200 15.99 14.80 1.38
CA SER A 200 14.97 14.01 0.66
C SER A 200 13.66 13.87 1.44
N THR A 201 13.72 13.86 2.75
CA THR A 201 12.57 13.69 3.65
C THR A 201 11.62 14.90 3.65
N ILE A 202 12.17 16.12 3.55
CA ILE A 202 11.35 17.34 3.56
C ILE A 202 10.36 17.41 2.38
N PRO A 203 10.78 17.23 1.10
CA PRO A 203 9.85 17.18 -0.02
C PRO A 203 8.83 16.04 0.07
N GLU A 204 9.23 14.88 0.60
CA GLU A 204 8.33 13.74 0.81
C GLU A 204 7.24 14.07 1.83
N LEU A 205 7.60 14.72 2.95
CA LEU A 205 6.66 15.18 3.96
C LEU A 205 5.63 16.15 3.37
N TRP A 206 6.07 17.15 2.60
CA TRP A 206 5.17 18.10 1.96
C TRP A 206 4.21 17.42 0.96
N ARG A 207 4.67 16.45 0.19
CA ARG A 207 3.83 15.68 -0.74
C ARG A 207 2.82 14.81 -0.01
N TYR A 208 3.24 14.19 1.09
CA TYR A 208 2.36 13.39 1.93
C TYR A 208 1.27 14.25 2.59
N VAL A 209 1.65 15.34 3.24
CA VAL A 209 0.71 16.32 3.83
C VAL A 209 -0.18 16.95 2.76
N GLY A 210 0.35 17.17 1.54
CA GLY A 210 -0.38 17.62 0.36
C GLY A 210 -1.36 16.60 -0.22
N GLY A 211 -1.55 15.43 0.43
CA GLY A 211 -2.56 14.45 0.11
C GLY A 211 -2.19 13.51 -1.04
N ALA A 212 -0.91 13.32 -1.36
CA ALA A 212 -0.48 12.35 -2.39
C ALA A 212 -1.00 10.95 -2.09
N HIS A 213 -0.96 10.54 -0.82
CA HIS A 213 -1.42 9.23 -0.37
C HIS A 213 -2.92 8.96 -0.60
N THR A 214 -3.75 10.00 -0.66
CA THR A 214 -5.20 9.88 -0.86
C THR A 214 -5.65 10.32 -2.26
N ALA A 215 -4.72 10.64 -3.16
CA ALA A 215 -5.05 11.24 -4.46
C ALA A 215 -5.39 10.24 -5.58
N TYR A 216 -5.36 8.95 -5.32
CA TYR A 216 -5.50 7.88 -6.32
C TYR A 216 -6.80 7.95 -7.14
N ALA A 217 -7.90 8.36 -6.52
CA ALA A 217 -9.20 8.52 -7.20
C ALA A 217 -9.31 9.84 -8.00
N ARG A 218 -8.38 10.77 -7.84
CA ARG A 218 -8.42 12.11 -8.46
C ARG A 218 -7.27 12.34 -9.43
N ARG A 219 -6.07 11.86 -9.11
CA ARG A 219 -4.88 12.04 -9.94
C ARG A 219 -4.90 11.09 -11.13
N ARG A 220 -4.51 11.60 -12.31
CA ARG A 220 -4.48 10.81 -13.55
C ARG A 220 -3.13 10.12 -13.71
N VAL A 221 -3.16 8.92 -14.32
CA VAL A 221 -1.94 8.22 -14.72
C VAL A 221 -1.22 9.00 -15.83
N PRO A 222 0.11 8.90 -15.94
CA PRO A 222 0.88 9.61 -16.97
C PRO A 222 0.47 9.29 -18.41
N ARG A 223 -0.04 8.06 -18.64
CA ARG A 223 -0.48 7.60 -19.95
C ARG A 223 -1.94 7.16 -19.88
N GLY A 224 -2.84 7.84 -20.58
CA GLY A 224 -4.20 7.34 -20.79
C GLY A 224 -5.36 8.16 -20.21
N GLY A 225 -5.12 9.25 -19.49
CA GLY A 225 -6.19 10.16 -19.06
C GLY A 225 -7.13 9.65 -17.96
N ARG A 226 -7.05 8.37 -17.55
CA ARG A 226 -7.81 7.79 -16.43
C ARG A 226 -7.18 8.17 -15.10
N THR A 227 -7.97 8.15 -14.03
CA THR A 227 -7.42 8.20 -12.67
C THR A 227 -6.67 6.90 -12.35
N TYR A 228 -5.83 6.90 -11.31
CA TYR A 228 -5.11 5.69 -10.89
C TYR A 228 -6.07 4.56 -10.52
N THR A 229 -7.18 4.87 -9.85
CA THR A 229 -8.20 3.86 -9.50
C THR A 229 -8.92 3.31 -10.73
N GLN A 230 -9.29 4.16 -11.69
CA GLN A 230 -9.92 3.73 -12.97
C GLN A 230 -8.96 2.88 -13.82
N GLU A 231 -7.68 3.25 -13.88
CA GLU A 231 -6.69 2.47 -14.62
C GLU A 231 -6.43 1.13 -13.95
N LEU A 232 -6.39 1.09 -12.61
CA LEU A 232 -6.25 -0.16 -11.87
C LEU A 232 -7.44 -1.09 -12.12
N ALA A 233 -8.69 -0.59 -12.07
CA ALA A 233 -9.88 -1.38 -12.37
C ALA A 233 -9.84 -1.99 -13.79
N ARG A 234 -9.43 -1.19 -14.79
CA ARG A 234 -9.26 -1.67 -16.16
C ARG A 234 -8.21 -2.79 -16.28
N LEU A 235 -7.08 -2.64 -15.57
CA LEU A 235 -6.01 -3.66 -15.57
C LEU A 235 -6.44 -4.93 -14.85
N ILE A 236 -7.18 -4.81 -13.73
CA ILE A 236 -7.76 -5.95 -13.02
C ILE A 236 -8.70 -6.73 -13.94
N ALA A 237 -9.65 -6.05 -14.60
CA ALA A 237 -10.59 -6.69 -15.53
C ALA A 237 -9.84 -7.45 -16.63
N HIS A 238 -8.89 -6.79 -17.30
CA HIS A 238 -8.10 -7.42 -18.36
C HIS A 238 -7.28 -8.64 -17.91
N ALA A 239 -6.76 -8.62 -16.68
CA ALA A 239 -5.94 -9.71 -16.17
C ALA A 239 -6.78 -10.87 -15.60
N ALA A 240 -7.99 -10.60 -15.11
CA ALA A 240 -8.90 -11.63 -14.60
C ALA A 240 -9.53 -12.49 -15.70
N ASP A 241 -9.62 -11.95 -16.93
CA ASP A 241 -10.15 -12.65 -18.11
C ASP A 241 -9.16 -13.68 -18.71
N ARG A 242 -7.92 -13.74 -18.22
CA ARG A 242 -6.88 -14.66 -18.65
C ARG A 242 -6.76 -15.85 -17.69
#